data_483cd5604e4f3bcbd523fb0e38b5b58f
#
_entry.id   483cd5604e4f3bcbd523fb0e38b5b58f
#
_cell.length_a   1.000
_cell.length_b   1.000
_cell.length_c   1.000
_cell.angle_alpha   90.00
_cell.angle_beta   90.00
_cell.angle_gamma   90.00
#
_symmetry.space_group_name_H-M   'P 1'
#
loop_
_entity.id
_entity.type
_entity.pdbx_description
1 polymer ?
#
loop_
_entity_poly.entity_id
_entity_poly.type
_entity_poly.pdbx_seq_one_letter_code
_entity_poly.pdbx_strand_id
1 'polypeptide(L)'
;PFDELKGLLTDIGTEELGHLEMIGAIVHQLTRNVKEEQLRESAFAPYFVDHTLGVYPASASGFPFTAASLAVKGDPMTDLTEDMAAEQKARTTYDNILRLSDDPDVNDAIRFLREREIVHFQRFGEAKRTRWRVTKRAAEQNSRKSSKMVACGCLTLKSLVMGAHPLTAKFLRFPQC
;
A
#
# COMPACT_ATOMS: atom_id res chain seq x y z
N PRO A 1 -15.86 5.11 1.15
CA PRO A 1 -15.85 5.66 2.50
C PRO A 1 -14.55 6.37 2.88
N PHE A 2 -13.58 6.54 1.94
CA PHE A 2 -12.26 7.12 2.19
C PHE A 2 -11.85 8.03 1.03
N ASP A 3 -12.58 9.12 0.81
CA ASP A 3 -12.39 9.97 -0.35
C ASP A 3 -11.02 10.67 -0.37
N GLU A 4 -10.49 11.04 0.80
CA GLU A 4 -9.12 11.56 0.93
C GLU A 4 -8.07 10.54 0.47
N LEU A 5 -8.26 9.27 0.80
CA LEU A 5 -7.35 8.21 0.39
C LEU A 5 -7.47 7.92 -1.10
N LYS A 6 -8.68 7.94 -1.67
CA LYS A 6 -8.88 7.82 -3.12
C LYS A 6 -8.18 8.97 -3.86
N GLY A 7 -8.32 10.20 -3.38
CA GLY A 7 -7.64 11.36 -3.94
C GLY A 7 -6.13 11.18 -3.94
N LEU A 8 -5.55 10.76 -2.82
CA LEU A 8 -4.12 10.51 -2.68
C LEU A 8 -3.63 9.43 -3.67
N LEU A 9 -4.33 8.29 -3.73
CA LEU A 9 -3.96 7.19 -4.62
C LEU A 9 -4.08 7.57 -6.10
N THR A 10 -5.11 8.35 -6.45
CA THR A 10 -5.28 8.86 -7.81
C THR A 10 -4.15 9.81 -8.19
N ASP A 11 -3.78 10.70 -7.29
CA ASP A 11 -2.76 11.71 -7.50
C ASP A 11 -1.37 11.08 -7.67
N ILE A 12 -0.97 10.23 -6.73
CA ILE A 12 0.30 9.51 -6.83
C ILE A 12 0.31 8.58 -8.05
N GLY A 13 -0.76 7.81 -8.28
CA GLY A 13 -0.85 6.92 -9.44
C GLY A 13 -0.74 7.67 -10.78
N THR A 14 -1.22 8.90 -10.86
CA THR A 14 -1.04 9.76 -12.03
C THR A 14 0.42 10.18 -12.20
N GLU A 15 1.11 10.52 -11.12
CA GLU A 15 2.56 10.80 -11.15
C GLU A 15 3.35 9.56 -11.60
N GLU A 16 3.00 8.36 -11.13
CA GLU A 16 3.66 7.11 -11.51
C GLU A 16 3.53 6.79 -13.02
N LEU A 17 2.42 7.15 -13.65
CA LEU A 17 2.30 7.06 -15.11
C LEU A 17 3.30 7.99 -15.81
N GLY A 18 3.54 9.19 -15.27
CA GLY A 18 4.58 10.10 -15.74
C GLY A 18 6.00 9.53 -15.55
N HIS A 19 6.26 8.88 -14.40
CA HIS A 19 7.53 8.19 -14.14
C HIS A 19 7.79 7.06 -15.13
N LEU A 20 6.77 6.27 -15.44
CA LEU A 20 6.83 5.22 -16.46
C LEU A 20 7.19 5.81 -17.84
N GLU A 21 6.55 6.93 -18.23
CA GLU A 21 6.85 7.62 -19.49
C GLU A 21 8.30 8.13 -19.52
N MET A 22 8.81 8.72 -18.43
CA MET A 22 10.19 9.18 -18.33
C MET A 22 11.18 8.02 -18.50
N ILE A 23 10.98 6.90 -17.83
CA ILE A 23 11.82 5.70 -17.99
C ILE A 23 11.74 5.17 -19.42
N GLY A 24 10.55 5.11 -20.01
CA GLY A 24 10.35 4.71 -21.40
C GLY A 24 11.10 5.61 -22.37
N ALA A 25 11.11 6.93 -22.15
CA ALA A 25 11.84 7.88 -22.97
C ALA A 25 13.37 7.69 -22.87
N ILE A 26 13.90 7.47 -21.65
CA ILE A 26 15.32 7.16 -21.43
C ILE A 26 15.70 5.89 -22.21
N VAL A 27 14.96 4.80 -22.02
CA VAL A 27 15.24 3.52 -22.71
C VAL A 27 15.18 3.70 -24.22
N HIS A 28 14.16 4.42 -24.74
CA HIS A 28 14.06 4.71 -26.16
C HIS A 28 15.27 5.48 -26.69
N GLN A 29 15.71 6.53 -25.99
CA GLN A 29 16.86 7.32 -26.42
C GLN A 29 18.16 6.52 -26.41
N LEU A 30 18.39 5.70 -25.41
CA LEU A 30 19.56 4.84 -25.29
C LEU A 30 19.58 3.74 -26.36
N THR A 31 18.44 3.26 -26.80
CA THR A 31 18.34 2.08 -27.69
C THR A 31 17.99 2.42 -29.14
N ARG A 32 17.58 3.64 -29.47
CA ARG A 32 17.09 4.04 -30.81
C ARG A 32 18.06 3.79 -31.96
N ASN A 33 19.37 3.78 -31.69
CA ASN A 33 20.41 3.59 -32.68
C ASN A 33 21.12 2.25 -32.57
N VAL A 34 20.65 1.37 -31.69
CA VAL A 34 21.23 0.02 -31.50
C VAL A 34 20.88 -0.81 -32.73
N LYS A 35 21.88 -1.46 -33.34
CA LYS A 35 21.69 -2.36 -34.47
C LYS A 35 21.16 -3.70 -33.98
N GLU A 36 20.44 -4.41 -34.87
CA GLU A 36 19.85 -5.70 -34.54
C GLU A 36 20.88 -6.73 -34.05
N GLU A 37 22.05 -6.76 -34.68
CA GLU A 37 23.14 -7.66 -34.25
C GLU A 37 23.61 -7.36 -32.82
N GLN A 38 23.79 -6.08 -32.50
CA GLN A 38 24.20 -5.65 -31.16
C GLN A 38 23.12 -5.99 -30.12
N LEU A 39 21.85 -5.88 -30.51
CA LEU A 39 20.73 -6.24 -29.64
C LEU A 39 20.72 -7.74 -29.35
N ARG A 40 20.86 -8.58 -30.39
CA ARG A 40 20.87 -10.05 -30.25
C ARG A 40 22.03 -10.55 -29.40
N GLU A 41 23.17 -9.90 -29.44
CA GLU A 41 24.37 -10.24 -28.66
C GLU A 41 24.36 -9.68 -27.24
N SER A 42 23.43 -8.79 -26.93
CA SER A 42 23.35 -8.12 -25.64
C SER A 42 22.51 -8.90 -24.62
N ALA A 43 22.72 -8.56 -23.34
CA ALA A 43 21.86 -9.04 -22.25
C ALA A 43 20.40 -8.54 -22.35
N PHE A 44 20.11 -7.60 -23.26
CA PHE A 44 18.79 -7.06 -23.48
C PHE A 44 17.95 -7.88 -24.48
N ALA A 45 18.54 -8.80 -25.22
CA ALA A 45 17.84 -9.62 -26.20
C ALA A 45 16.53 -10.25 -25.69
N PRO A 46 16.46 -10.76 -24.44
CA PRO A 46 15.23 -11.33 -23.89
C PRO A 46 14.09 -10.32 -23.69
N TYR A 47 14.39 -9.02 -23.66
CA TYR A 47 13.36 -7.97 -23.47
C TYR A 47 12.81 -7.43 -24.79
N PHE A 48 13.42 -7.77 -25.92
CA PHE A 48 12.94 -7.43 -27.25
C PHE A 48 12.20 -8.63 -27.85
N VAL A 49 10.90 -8.66 -27.61
CA VAL A 49 10.06 -9.78 -28.04
C VAL A 49 9.61 -9.57 -29.49
N ASP A 50 9.61 -10.64 -30.25
CA ASP A 50 9.05 -10.67 -31.60
C ASP A 50 7.54 -10.34 -31.53
N HIS A 51 7.08 -9.54 -32.46
CA HIS A 51 5.67 -9.15 -32.58
C HIS A 51 4.72 -10.35 -32.81
N THR A 52 5.22 -11.48 -33.21
CA THR A 52 4.43 -12.70 -33.44
C THR A 52 3.91 -13.32 -32.16
N LEU A 53 4.52 -13.05 -31.01
CA LEU A 53 4.17 -13.66 -29.72
C LEU A 53 3.30 -12.77 -28.85
N GLY A 54 3.07 -11.52 -29.27
CA GLY A 54 2.44 -10.51 -28.44
C GLY A 54 3.34 -10.06 -27.27
N VAL A 55 3.20 -8.82 -26.88
CA VAL A 55 3.96 -8.23 -25.78
C VAL A 55 3.04 -7.99 -24.59
N TYR A 56 3.34 -8.65 -23.48
CA TYR A 56 2.65 -8.42 -22.22
C TYR A 56 3.61 -7.77 -21.24
N PRO A 57 3.20 -6.70 -20.52
CA PRO A 57 4.04 -6.10 -19.47
C PRO A 57 4.41 -7.14 -18.42
N ALA A 58 5.69 -7.21 -18.09
CA ALA A 58 6.22 -8.08 -17.06
C ALA A 58 7.34 -7.38 -16.29
N SER A 59 7.51 -7.75 -15.02
CA SER A 59 8.66 -7.30 -14.23
C SER A 59 9.95 -7.95 -14.76
N ALA A 60 11.12 -7.41 -14.35
CA ALA A 60 12.42 -7.98 -14.67
C ALA A 60 12.59 -9.44 -14.20
N SER A 61 11.82 -9.86 -13.19
CA SER A 61 11.77 -11.24 -12.70
C SER A 61 10.79 -12.13 -13.49
N GLY A 62 10.18 -11.63 -14.56
CA GLY A 62 9.24 -12.37 -15.40
C GLY A 62 7.81 -12.43 -14.85
N PHE A 63 7.49 -11.69 -13.79
CA PHE A 63 6.14 -11.68 -13.24
C PHE A 63 5.21 -10.87 -14.17
N PRO A 64 4.12 -11.43 -14.70
CA PRO A 64 3.23 -10.72 -15.59
C PRO A 64 2.42 -9.66 -14.84
N PHE A 65 2.11 -8.56 -15.51
CA PHE A 65 1.21 -7.54 -15.00
C PHE A 65 -0.25 -8.00 -15.18
N THR A 66 -0.80 -8.63 -14.17
CA THR A 66 -2.16 -9.15 -14.15
C THR A 66 -2.85 -8.82 -12.82
N ALA A 67 -4.18 -8.88 -12.78
CA ALA A 67 -4.94 -8.73 -11.53
C ALA A 67 -4.52 -9.74 -10.44
N ALA A 68 -4.03 -10.91 -10.83
CA ALA A 68 -3.51 -11.91 -9.91
C ALA A 68 -2.22 -11.47 -9.17
N SER A 69 -1.47 -10.55 -9.76
CA SER A 69 -0.25 -9.98 -9.18
C SER A 69 -0.52 -8.79 -8.25
N LEU A 70 -1.72 -8.24 -8.27
CA LEU A 70 -2.11 -7.12 -7.43
C LEU A 70 -2.33 -7.62 -6.00
N ALA A 71 -1.53 -7.15 -5.07
CA ALA A 71 -1.55 -7.59 -3.67
C ALA A 71 -2.57 -6.83 -2.80
N VAL A 72 -3.51 -6.10 -3.41
CA VAL A 72 -4.53 -5.31 -2.71
C VAL A 72 -5.42 -6.20 -1.85
N LYS A 73 -5.58 -5.83 -0.58
CA LYS A 73 -6.44 -6.51 0.39
C LYS A 73 -7.74 -5.75 0.68
N GLY A 74 -7.85 -4.48 0.29
CA GLY A 74 -8.97 -3.61 0.62
C GLY A 74 -8.95 -3.09 2.06
N ASP A 75 -7.92 -3.40 2.82
CA ASP A 75 -7.66 -2.79 4.12
C ASP A 75 -6.67 -1.63 3.96
N PRO A 76 -7.10 -0.38 4.22
CA PRO A 76 -6.25 0.78 4.00
C PRO A 76 -4.91 0.76 4.75
N MET A 77 -4.85 0.12 5.92
CA MET A 77 -3.61 0.05 6.69
C MET A 77 -2.62 -0.93 6.06
N THR A 78 -3.11 -2.04 5.57
CA THR A 78 -2.33 -3.06 4.87
C THR A 78 -1.85 -2.52 3.53
N ASP A 79 -2.76 -1.99 2.73
CA ASP A 79 -2.48 -1.52 1.37
C ASP A 79 -1.49 -0.35 1.37
N LEU A 80 -1.68 0.66 2.25
CA LEU A 80 -0.70 1.76 2.42
C LEU A 80 0.67 1.29 2.94
N THR A 81 0.73 0.17 3.63
CA THR A 81 2.03 -0.40 4.07
C THR A 81 2.78 -1.00 2.89
N GLU A 82 2.09 -1.67 2.00
CA GLU A 82 2.64 -2.21 0.75
C GLU A 82 3.08 -1.08 -0.19
N ASP A 83 2.26 -0.03 -0.34
CA ASP A 83 2.63 1.16 -1.12
C ASP A 83 3.93 1.78 -0.61
N MET A 84 4.04 2.02 0.71
CA MET A 84 5.28 2.53 1.30
C MET A 84 6.49 1.61 1.05
N ALA A 85 6.29 0.30 1.08
CA ALA A 85 7.36 -0.67 0.78
C ALA A 85 7.75 -0.63 -0.70
N ALA A 86 6.79 -0.42 -1.61
CA ALA A 86 7.03 -0.27 -3.04
C ALA A 86 7.90 0.97 -3.32
N GLU A 87 7.56 2.12 -2.73
CA GLU A 87 8.34 3.36 -2.86
C GLU A 87 9.80 3.19 -2.40
N GLN A 88 10.02 2.50 -1.29
CA GLN A 88 11.38 2.25 -0.82
C GLN A 88 12.16 1.29 -1.73
N LYS A 89 11.50 0.33 -2.36
CA LYS A 89 12.11 -0.57 -3.36
C LYS A 89 12.49 0.22 -4.61
N ALA A 90 11.59 1.08 -5.12
CA ALA A 90 11.85 1.95 -6.27
C ALA A 90 13.03 2.89 -5.99
N ARG A 91 13.02 3.58 -4.85
CA ARG A 91 14.14 4.45 -4.43
C ARG A 91 15.48 3.70 -4.41
N THR A 92 15.49 2.49 -3.86
CA THR A 92 16.71 1.66 -3.81
C THR A 92 17.15 1.25 -5.21
N THR A 93 16.22 0.97 -6.11
CA THR A 93 16.50 0.67 -7.52
C THR A 93 17.14 1.86 -8.20
N TYR A 94 16.62 3.06 -8.01
CA TYR A 94 17.22 4.28 -8.54
C TYR A 94 18.61 4.57 -7.96
N ASP A 95 18.84 4.34 -6.66
CA ASP A 95 20.16 4.41 -6.04
C ASP A 95 21.16 3.46 -6.72
N ASN A 96 20.73 2.27 -7.08
CA ASN A 96 21.57 1.28 -7.78
C ASN A 96 21.87 1.73 -9.23
N ILE A 97 20.89 2.26 -9.94
CA ILE A 97 21.09 2.81 -11.29
C ILE A 97 22.12 3.94 -11.25
N LEU A 98 22.00 4.89 -10.32
CA LEU A 98 22.93 6.00 -10.15
C LEU A 98 24.37 5.56 -9.82
N ARG A 99 24.57 4.38 -9.25
CA ARG A 99 25.90 3.81 -9.01
C ARG A 99 26.50 3.15 -10.25
N LEU A 100 25.65 2.69 -11.15
CA LEU A 100 26.07 1.95 -12.35
C LEU A 100 26.23 2.85 -13.58
N SER A 101 25.50 3.95 -13.63
CA SER A 101 25.48 4.87 -14.77
C SER A 101 26.47 6.02 -14.54
N ASP A 102 27.27 6.32 -15.55
CA ASP A 102 28.10 7.52 -15.66
C ASP A 102 27.56 8.56 -16.65
N ASP A 103 26.40 8.27 -17.27
CA ASP A 103 25.72 9.18 -18.18
C ASP A 103 24.99 10.28 -17.40
N PRO A 104 25.36 11.57 -17.56
CA PRO A 104 24.78 12.67 -16.82
C PRO A 104 23.30 12.89 -17.13
N ASP A 105 22.85 12.69 -18.37
CA ASP A 105 21.45 12.91 -18.77
C ASP A 105 20.53 11.83 -18.15
N VAL A 106 20.99 10.59 -18.13
CA VAL A 106 20.32 9.49 -17.41
C VAL A 106 20.28 9.79 -15.92
N ASN A 107 21.42 10.16 -15.34
CA ASN A 107 21.55 10.36 -13.90
C ASN A 107 20.70 11.52 -13.40
N ASP A 108 20.52 12.59 -14.16
CA ASP A 108 19.68 13.72 -13.75
C ASP A 108 18.20 13.34 -13.70
N ALA A 109 17.72 12.61 -14.71
CA ALA A 109 16.35 12.10 -14.71
C ALA A 109 16.11 11.08 -13.56
N ILE A 110 17.06 10.18 -13.32
CA ILE A 110 16.95 9.19 -12.24
C ILE A 110 17.02 9.85 -10.85
N ARG A 111 17.82 10.90 -10.66
CA ARG A 111 17.81 11.67 -9.40
C ARG A 111 16.45 12.30 -9.13
N PHE A 112 15.82 12.87 -10.16
CA PHE A 112 14.48 13.42 -10.03
C PHE A 112 13.47 12.34 -9.59
N LEU A 113 13.41 11.21 -10.28
CA LEU A 113 12.52 10.09 -9.94
C LEU A 113 12.76 9.62 -8.50
N ARG A 114 14.02 9.41 -8.13
CA ARG A 114 14.41 9.03 -6.77
C ARG A 114 13.85 9.96 -5.68
N GLU A 115 13.90 11.26 -5.90
CA GLU A 115 13.35 12.25 -4.95
C GLU A 115 11.82 12.19 -4.89
N ARG A 116 11.16 11.86 -6.01
CA ARG A 116 9.70 11.67 -6.01
C ARG A 116 9.27 10.47 -5.16
N GLU A 117 9.99 9.36 -5.21
CA GLU A 117 9.72 8.19 -4.35
C GLU A 117 9.79 8.52 -2.85
N ILE A 118 10.68 9.43 -2.46
CA ILE A 118 10.74 9.92 -1.06
C ILE A 118 9.48 10.69 -0.70
N VAL A 119 8.99 11.53 -1.60
CA VAL A 119 7.76 12.31 -1.39
C VAL A 119 6.53 11.38 -1.33
N HIS A 120 6.43 10.40 -2.24
CA HIS A 120 5.34 9.42 -2.24
C HIS A 120 5.32 8.61 -0.94
N PHE A 121 6.47 8.10 -0.52
CA PHE A 121 6.61 7.41 0.77
C PHE A 121 6.11 8.25 1.94
N GLN A 122 6.47 9.54 2.00
CA GLN A 122 5.99 10.44 3.04
C GLN A 122 4.47 10.62 2.99
N ARG A 123 3.90 10.84 1.81
CA ARG A 123 2.47 11.03 1.61
C ARG A 123 1.67 9.79 2.04
N PHE A 124 2.10 8.59 1.66
CA PHE A 124 1.51 7.34 2.12
C PHE A 124 1.63 7.15 3.63
N GLY A 125 2.79 7.49 4.20
CA GLY A 125 3.03 7.44 5.64
C GLY A 125 2.13 8.39 6.45
N GLU A 126 1.86 9.58 5.93
CA GLU A 126 0.94 10.55 6.53
C GLU A 126 -0.51 10.07 6.49
N ALA A 127 -0.95 9.55 5.35
CA ALA A 127 -2.29 8.97 5.20
C ALA A 127 -2.48 7.77 6.13
N LYS A 128 -1.50 6.87 6.22
CA LYS A 128 -1.48 5.73 7.14
C LYS A 128 -1.58 6.17 8.59
N ARG A 129 -0.80 7.16 9.01
CA ARG A 129 -0.82 7.71 10.38
C ARG A 129 -2.17 8.35 10.71
N THR A 130 -2.74 9.10 9.80
CA THR A 130 -4.06 9.71 9.96
C THR A 130 -5.13 8.65 10.10
N ARG A 131 -5.09 7.63 9.27
CA ARG A 131 -6.02 6.51 9.30
C ARG A 131 -5.93 5.69 10.58
N TRP A 132 -4.71 5.41 11.04
CA TRP A 132 -4.48 4.76 12.33
C TRP A 132 -5.14 5.49 13.49
N ARG A 133 -4.98 6.81 13.55
CA ARG A 133 -5.58 7.64 14.60
C ARG A 133 -7.10 7.57 14.60
N VAL A 134 -7.74 7.60 13.42
CA VAL A 134 -9.20 7.48 13.28
C VAL A 134 -9.68 6.10 13.73
N THR A 135 -9.03 5.05 13.28
CA THR A 135 -9.37 3.66 13.65
C THR A 135 -9.22 3.43 15.16
N LYS A 136 -8.13 3.92 15.74
CA LYS A 136 -7.89 3.81 17.19
C LYS A 136 -8.97 4.53 18.00
N ARG A 137 -9.32 5.77 17.63
CA ARG A 137 -10.40 6.51 18.31
C ARG A 137 -11.74 5.80 18.22
N ALA A 138 -12.08 5.23 17.07
CA ALA A 138 -13.33 4.48 16.89
C ALA A 138 -13.35 3.21 17.77
N ALA A 139 -12.24 2.49 17.85
CA ALA A 139 -12.11 1.32 18.72
C ALA A 139 -12.26 1.68 20.22
N GLU A 140 -11.62 2.76 20.67
CA GLU A 140 -11.74 3.27 22.04
C GLU A 140 -13.17 3.70 22.38
N GLN A 141 -13.85 4.36 21.46
CA GLN A 141 -15.25 4.76 21.62
C GLN A 141 -16.18 3.56 21.74
N ASN A 142 -15.98 2.54 20.90
CA ASN A 142 -16.76 1.31 20.94
C ASN A 142 -16.53 0.53 22.25
N SER A 143 -15.29 0.44 22.71
CA SER A 143 -14.95 -0.16 24.00
C SER A 143 -15.66 0.56 25.16
N ARG A 144 -15.62 1.89 25.18
CA ARG A 144 -16.32 2.69 26.21
C ARG A 144 -17.85 2.51 26.16
N LYS A 145 -18.44 2.40 24.95
CA LYS A 145 -19.88 2.13 24.79
C LYS A 145 -20.24 0.74 25.32
N SER A 146 -19.45 -0.27 24.97
CA SER A 146 -19.63 -1.64 25.44
C SER A 146 -19.53 -1.72 26.98
N SER A 147 -18.54 -1.11 27.58
CA SER A 147 -18.37 -1.06 29.04
C SER A 147 -19.55 -0.36 29.73
N LYS A 148 -20.07 0.74 29.14
CA LYS A 148 -21.26 1.42 29.67
C LYS A 148 -22.52 0.58 29.56
N MET A 149 -22.69 -0.16 28.46
CA MET A 149 -23.84 -1.09 28.29
C MET A 149 -23.79 -2.22 29.30
N VAL A 150 -22.62 -2.81 29.53
CA VAL A 150 -22.41 -3.85 30.55
C VAL A 150 -22.70 -3.32 31.95
N ALA A 151 -22.23 -2.11 32.28
CA ALA A 151 -22.51 -1.48 33.56
C ALA A 151 -24.00 -1.15 33.74
N CYS A 152 -24.69 -0.68 32.68
CA CYS A 152 -26.12 -0.40 32.71
C CYS A 152 -26.94 -1.71 32.81
N GLY A 153 -26.54 -2.76 32.08
CA GLY A 153 -27.19 -4.09 32.19
C GLY A 153 -27.01 -4.71 33.56
N CYS A 154 -25.87 -4.51 34.22
CA CYS A 154 -25.63 -4.96 35.57
C CYS A 154 -26.47 -4.19 36.62
N LEU A 155 -26.70 -2.90 36.40
CA LEU A 155 -27.57 -2.08 37.26
C LEU A 155 -29.08 -2.49 37.13
N THR A 156 -29.53 -2.79 35.90
CA THR A 156 -30.90 -3.25 35.67
C THR A 156 -31.15 -4.65 36.22
N LEU A 157 -30.17 -5.56 36.15
CA LEU A 157 -30.24 -6.86 36.79
C LEU A 157 -30.26 -6.76 38.34
N LYS A 158 -29.45 -5.86 38.90
CA LYS A 158 -29.47 -5.60 40.36
C LYS A 158 -30.79 -5.02 40.83
N SER A 159 -31.42 -4.12 40.08
CA SER A 159 -32.74 -3.54 40.44
C SER A 159 -33.86 -4.55 40.28
N LEU A 160 -33.81 -5.49 39.33
CA LEU A 160 -34.76 -6.57 39.17
C LEU A 160 -34.66 -7.64 40.30
N VAL A 161 -33.43 -7.91 40.74
CA VAL A 161 -33.19 -8.88 41.84
C VAL A 161 -33.55 -8.30 43.20
N MET A 162 -33.39 -7.00 43.41
CA MET A 162 -33.77 -6.34 44.68
C MET A 162 -35.28 -6.11 44.82
N GLY A 163 -36.07 -6.19 43.73
CA GLY A 163 -37.55 -6.09 43.76
C GLY A 163 -38.27 -7.43 43.91
N ALA A 164 -37.58 -8.55 43.94
CA ALA A 164 -38.19 -9.88 44.09
C ALA A 164 -38.33 -10.26 45.58
N HIS A 165 -39.55 -10.69 45.93
CA HIS A 165 -39.96 -11.15 47.26
C HIS A 165 -38.99 -12.18 47.89
N PRO A 166 -38.73 -12.16 49.21
CA PRO A 166 -37.67 -12.94 49.87
C PRO A 166 -37.74 -14.47 49.76
N LEU A 167 -38.76 -15.01 49.12
CA LEU A 167 -38.94 -16.47 48.99
C LEU A 167 -38.25 -17.10 47.77
N THR A 168 -37.72 -16.33 46.87
CA THR A 168 -37.08 -16.84 45.63
C THR A 168 -35.54 -16.77 45.63
N ALA A 169 -34.93 -16.25 46.68
CA ALA A 169 -33.46 -16.04 46.74
C ALA A 169 -32.63 -17.33 47.04
N LYS A 170 -33.24 -18.49 47.16
CA LYS A 170 -32.54 -19.73 47.57
C LYS A 170 -31.95 -20.56 46.43
N PHE A 171 -32.12 -20.20 45.16
CA PHE A 171 -31.75 -21.08 44.04
C PHE A 171 -30.78 -20.51 42.98
N LEU A 172 -30.24 -19.32 43.15
CA LEU A 172 -29.25 -18.79 42.19
C LEU A 172 -27.89 -18.54 42.85
N ARG A 173 -27.07 -19.59 42.91
CA ARG A 173 -25.62 -19.41 43.11
C ARG A 173 -25.00 -19.08 41.74
N PHE A 174 -24.61 -17.84 41.55
CA PHE A 174 -23.73 -17.45 40.44
C PHE A 174 -22.27 -17.64 40.86
N PRO A 175 -21.39 -18.15 39.98
CA PRO A 175 -19.96 -18.15 40.24
C PRO A 175 -19.47 -16.71 40.33
N GLN A 176 -18.60 -16.45 41.28
CA GLN A 176 -17.94 -15.17 41.47
C GLN A 176 -17.00 -14.94 40.28
N CYS A 177 -17.17 -13.81 39.55
CA CYS A 177 -16.11 -13.21 38.72
C CYS A 177 -15.14 -12.44 39.57
#